data_d302c82aaee30995daaa986c29c0fec6
#
_entry.id   d302c82aaee30995daaa986c29c0fec6
#
_cell.length_a   1.000
_cell.length_b   1.000
_cell.length_c   1.000
_cell.angle_alpha   90.00
_cell.angle_beta   90.00
_cell.angle_gamma   90.00
#
_symmetry.space_group_name_H-M   'P 1'
#
loop_
_entity.id
_entity.type
_entity.pdbx_description
1 polymer ?
#
loop_
_entity_poly.entity_id
_entity_poly.type
_entity_poly.pdbx_seq_one_letter_code
_entity_poly.pdbx_strand_id
1 'polypeptide(L)'
;MTIAFISDLHLEPIENTRLKTFYNLLSEANSRFDSLYIIGDLFEYWIGDDDQHPVNKDIIQNIKKASDSGLNIFLIHGNRDFLLGSGFEEMTGIQIIDDMTIIEDKFCKIMVSHGDVFCTDDVEYQNLKKTLRSEEWMESFLSKSIEERIDFANQLRSQSAESSSNKAENIMDVNADYVDEVIGKNNLDLLIHGHTHRPAIHELDSGASRAVLGSWENNEGWIIEYKQGNIDLKSFPL
;
A
#
# COMPACT_ATOMS: atom_id res chain seq x y z
N MET A 1 15.84 -11.16 10.94
CA MET A 1 15.06 -10.04 10.45
C MET A 1 13.60 -10.30 10.78
N THR A 2 12.94 -9.35 11.40
CA THR A 2 11.49 -9.35 11.67
C THR A 2 10.88 -8.18 10.94
N ILE A 3 9.90 -8.46 10.08
CA ILE A 3 9.26 -7.43 9.23
C ILE A 3 7.75 -7.47 9.44
N ALA A 4 7.15 -6.29 9.48
CA ALA A 4 5.70 -6.12 9.37
C ALA A 4 5.33 -5.57 8.01
N PHE A 5 4.24 -6.06 7.42
CA PHE A 5 3.63 -5.55 6.18
C PHE A 5 2.19 -5.16 6.46
N ILE A 6 1.81 -3.98 6.04
CA ILE A 6 0.44 -3.46 6.07
C ILE A 6 0.12 -2.81 4.73
N SER A 7 -1.14 -2.74 4.35
CA SER A 7 -1.63 -2.04 3.15
C SER A 7 -3.08 -1.62 3.30
N ASP A 8 -3.54 -0.83 2.37
CA ASP A 8 -4.97 -0.49 2.20
C ASP A 8 -5.59 0.05 3.49
N LEU A 9 -4.85 0.97 4.14
CA LEU A 9 -5.31 1.64 5.36
C LEU A 9 -6.37 2.70 5.05
N HIS A 10 -6.30 3.32 3.88
CA HIS A 10 -7.24 4.34 3.43
C HIS A 10 -7.52 5.40 4.51
N LEU A 11 -6.43 5.96 5.06
CA LEU A 11 -6.54 7.00 6.08
C LEU A 11 -7.16 8.26 5.46
N GLU A 12 -8.27 8.69 6.03
CA GLU A 12 -8.94 9.93 5.67
C GLU A 12 -8.47 11.07 6.58
N PRO A 13 -8.58 12.34 6.15
CA PRO A 13 -8.22 13.49 6.97
C PRO A 13 -9.26 13.79 8.09
N ILE A 14 -9.67 12.74 8.81
CA ILE A 14 -10.61 12.78 9.94
C ILE A 14 -10.10 11.87 11.06
N GLU A 15 -10.36 12.29 12.31
CA GLU A 15 -10.08 11.43 13.45
C GLU A 15 -11.09 10.27 13.53
N ASN A 16 -10.57 9.03 13.55
CA ASN A 16 -11.38 7.83 13.69
C ASN A 16 -10.59 6.71 14.40
N THR A 17 -11.21 5.56 14.60
CA THR A 17 -10.57 4.40 15.24
C THR A 17 -9.42 3.84 14.45
N ARG A 18 -9.54 3.78 13.11
CA ARG A 18 -8.49 3.33 12.18
C ARG A 18 -7.20 4.15 12.37
N LEU A 19 -7.32 5.46 12.40
CA LEU A 19 -6.19 6.36 12.62
C LEU A 19 -5.53 6.14 13.98
N LYS A 20 -6.33 6.00 15.05
CA LYS A 20 -5.81 5.70 16.40
C LYS A 20 -5.09 4.36 16.46
N THR A 21 -5.64 3.33 15.82
CA THR A 21 -5.02 2.01 15.75
C THR A 21 -3.70 2.06 14.98
N PHE A 22 -3.62 2.83 13.89
CA PHE A 22 -2.37 3.05 13.16
C PHE A 22 -1.32 3.73 14.05
N TYR A 23 -1.69 4.74 14.83
CA TYR A 23 -0.75 5.38 15.77
C TYR A 23 -0.26 4.42 16.86
N ASN A 24 -1.13 3.56 17.38
CA ASN A 24 -0.74 2.53 18.34
C ASN A 24 0.25 1.54 17.71
N LEU A 25 -0.04 1.08 16.48
CA LEU A 25 0.90 0.21 15.74
C LEU A 25 2.27 0.88 15.61
N LEU A 26 2.34 2.12 15.14
CA LEU A 26 3.60 2.86 14.99
C LEU A 26 4.36 2.98 16.32
N SER A 27 3.66 3.24 17.43
CA SER A 27 4.28 3.40 18.74
C SER A 27 4.92 2.12 19.29
N GLU A 28 4.39 0.97 18.91
CA GLU A 28 4.85 -0.35 19.34
C GLU A 28 5.83 -1.01 18.36
N ALA A 29 5.78 -0.60 17.09
CA ALA A 29 6.44 -1.29 15.98
C ALA A 29 7.94 -1.43 16.18
N ASN A 30 8.63 -0.37 16.65
CA ASN A 30 10.08 -0.41 16.87
C ASN A 30 10.52 -1.44 17.92
N SER A 31 9.65 -1.81 18.86
CA SER A 31 9.96 -2.86 19.85
C SER A 31 9.72 -4.28 19.32
N ARG A 32 9.01 -4.43 18.21
CA ARG A 32 8.56 -5.71 17.64
C ARG A 32 9.23 -6.07 16.34
N PHE A 33 9.53 -5.06 15.50
CA PHE A 33 9.98 -5.25 14.12
C PHE A 33 11.25 -4.45 13.83
N ASP A 34 12.10 -5.00 12.99
CA ASP A 34 13.25 -4.31 12.43
C ASP A 34 12.82 -3.32 11.32
N SER A 35 11.74 -3.64 10.63
CA SER A 35 11.20 -2.84 9.52
C SER A 35 9.68 -2.96 9.40
N LEU A 36 9.05 -1.88 8.94
CA LEU A 36 7.64 -1.81 8.56
C LEU A 36 7.54 -1.46 7.08
N TYR A 37 6.83 -2.28 6.30
CA TYR A 37 6.51 -2.01 4.91
C TYR A 37 5.04 -1.63 4.79
N ILE A 38 4.77 -0.44 4.28
CA ILE A 38 3.43 0.05 3.93
C ILE A 38 3.31 -0.14 2.42
N ILE A 39 2.61 -1.17 1.99
CA ILE A 39 2.58 -1.56 0.58
C ILE A 39 1.36 -1.00 -0.16
N GLY A 40 1.22 0.30 -0.10
CA GLY A 40 0.26 1.12 -0.84
C GLY A 40 -1.03 1.43 -0.11
N ASP A 41 -1.71 2.43 -0.59
CA ASP A 41 -2.99 2.93 -0.11
C ASP A 41 -2.99 3.22 1.40
N LEU A 42 -1.91 3.88 1.86
CA LEU A 42 -1.85 4.44 3.22
C LEU A 42 -2.95 5.49 3.41
N PHE A 43 -3.11 6.37 2.42
CA PHE A 43 -4.16 7.39 2.42
C PHE A 43 -5.30 7.03 1.48
N GLU A 44 -6.53 7.47 1.80
CA GLU A 44 -7.68 7.37 0.91
C GLU A 44 -7.45 8.16 -0.39
N TYR A 45 -6.73 9.26 -0.31
CA TYR A 45 -6.16 10.00 -1.42
C TYR A 45 -5.00 10.87 -0.94
N TRP A 46 -4.03 11.11 -1.81
CA TRP A 46 -2.97 12.08 -1.60
C TRP A 46 -2.93 13.04 -2.79
N ILE A 47 -2.98 14.33 -2.52
CA ILE A 47 -3.10 15.38 -3.55
C ILE A 47 -1.80 16.17 -3.78
N GLY A 48 -0.72 15.78 -3.09
CA GLY A 48 0.60 16.39 -3.16
C GLY A 48 1.17 16.69 -1.79
N ASP A 49 2.48 16.77 -1.69
CA ASP A 49 3.22 16.97 -0.43
C ASP A 49 3.06 18.38 0.16
N ASP A 50 2.45 19.27 -0.58
CA ASP A 50 2.06 20.62 -0.15
C ASP A 50 0.70 20.69 0.55
N ASP A 51 0.01 19.57 0.73
CA ASP A 51 -1.25 19.50 1.50
C ASP A 51 -1.00 19.86 2.97
N GLN A 52 -1.73 20.88 3.42
CA GLN A 52 -1.58 21.43 4.77
C GLN A 52 -2.70 20.99 5.72
N HIS A 53 -3.48 19.97 5.37
CA HIS A 53 -4.58 19.51 6.22
C HIS A 53 -4.05 19.08 7.61
N PRO A 54 -4.65 19.56 8.74
CA PRO A 54 -4.12 19.31 10.09
C PRO A 54 -3.97 17.82 10.43
N VAL A 55 -4.92 16.97 10.04
CA VAL A 55 -4.86 15.53 10.31
C VAL A 55 -3.72 14.87 9.54
N ASN A 56 -3.48 15.26 8.27
CA ASN A 56 -2.35 14.76 7.49
C ASN A 56 -1.01 15.15 8.14
N LYS A 57 -0.89 16.36 8.67
CA LYS A 57 0.27 16.78 9.46
C LYS A 57 0.48 15.93 10.72
N ASP A 58 -0.59 15.56 11.40
CA ASP A 58 -0.52 14.71 12.58
C ASP A 58 -0.08 13.28 12.21
N ILE A 59 -0.60 12.73 11.10
CA ILE A 59 -0.15 11.45 10.56
C ILE A 59 1.37 11.48 10.26
N ILE A 60 1.82 12.50 9.52
CA ILE A 60 3.23 12.72 9.19
C ILE A 60 4.09 12.76 10.45
N GLN A 61 3.66 13.50 11.49
CA GLN A 61 4.40 13.61 12.75
C GLN A 61 4.50 12.26 13.49
N ASN A 62 3.45 11.43 13.47
CA ASN A 62 3.49 10.12 14.12
C ASN A 62 4.37 9.13 13.36
N ILE A 63 4.34 9.15 12.03
CA ILE A 63 5.27 8.37 11.21
C ILE A 63 6.72 8.80 11.49
N LYS A 64 6.98 10.13 11.51
CA LYS A 64 8.31 10.65 11.83
C LYS A 64 8.81 10.21 13.19
N LYS A 65 7.97 10.26 14.21
CA LYS A 65 8.36 9.79 15.56
C LYS A 65 8.76 8.30 15.53
N ALA A 66 8.05 7.46 14.80
CA ALA A 66 8.38 6.05 14.66
C ALA A 66 9.73 5.86 13.93
N SER A 67 9.94 6.58 12.82
CA SER A 67 11.20 6.58 12.09
C SER A 67 12.37 7.08 12.94
N ASP A 68 12.20 8.22 13.64
CA ASP A 68 13.22 8.80 14.52
C ASP A 68 13.56 7.88 15.73
N SER A 69 12.65 6.97 16.10
CA SER A 69 12.89 5.98 17.14
C SER A 69 13.74 4.77 16.67
N GLY A 70 14.06 4.71 15.38
CA GLY A 70 14.92 3.70 14.77
C GLY A 70 14.20 2.62 13.98
N LEU A 71 12.87 2.72 13.79
CA LEU A 71 12.12 1.83 12.90
C LEU A 71 12.42 2.18 11.44
N ASN A 72 12.87 1.21 10.65
CA ASN A 72 12.97 1.39 9.21
C ASN A 72 11.58 1.29 8.59
N ILE A 73 11.10 2.36 7.96
CA ILE A 73 9.78 2.38 7.33
C ILE A 73 9.95 2.55 5.82
N PHE A 74 9.37 1.63 5.06
CA PHE A 74 9.35 1.64 3.61
C PHE A 74 7.91 1.79 3.12
N LEU A 75 7.71 2.55 2.03
CA LEU A 75 6.40 2.74 1.42
C LEU A 75 6.46 2.43 -0.07
N ILE A 76 5.50 1.65 -0.56
CA ILE A 76 5.20 1.48 -1.98
C ILE A 76 3.94 2.29 -2.28
N HIS A 77 3.91 2.98 -3.40
CA HIS A 77 2.72 3.71 -3.83
C HIS A 77 1.55 2.76 -4.13
N GLY A 78 0.39 3.05 -3.55
CA GLY A 78 -0.87 2.48 -4.00
C GLY A 78 -1.52 3.28 -5.15
N ASN A 79 -2.73 2.94 -5.47
CA ASN A 79 -3.49 3.66 -6.49
C ASN A 79 -4.18 4.93 -5.96
N ARG A 80 -4.22 5.12 -4.66
CA ARG A 80 -4.82 6.28 -3.99
C ARG A 80 -3.81 7.36 -3.63
N ASP A 81 -2.56 6.96 -3.40
CA ASP A 81 -1.53 7.81 -2.82
C ASP A 81 -0.23 7.89 -3.64
N PHE A 82 -0.33 7.65 -4.96
CA PHE A 82 0.82 7.65 -5.87
C PHE A 82 1.50 9.02 -6.06
N LEU A 83 0.93 10.09 -5.52
CA LEU A 83 1.50 11.44 -5.51
C LEU A 83 2.35 11.75 -4.25
N LEU A 84 2.51 10.77 -3.35
CA LEU A 84 3.51 10.87 -2.29
C LEU A 84 4.91 11.00 -2.92
N GLY A 85 5.64 12.04 -2.55
CA GLY A 85 6.92 12.34 -3.17
C GLY A 85 8.05 12.51 -2.16
N SER A 86 9.16 13.09 -2.64
CA SER A 86 10.34 13.36 -1.80
C SER A 86 10.06 14.29 -0.62
N GLY A 87 9.08 15.18 -0.74
CA GLY A 87 8.65 16.02 0.38
C GLY A 87 8.06 15.21 1.52
N PHE A 88 7.30 14.16 1.20
CA PHE A 88 6.78 13.24 2.22
C PHE A 88 7.91 12.43 2.88
N GLU A 89 8.90 11.95 2.11
CA GLU A 89 10.09 11.31 2.66
C GLU A 89 10.85 12.23 3.64
N GLU A 90 11.09 13.48 3.24
CA GLU A 90 11.78 14.47 4.07
C GLU A 90 11.02 14.77 5.38
N MET A 91 9.69 14.87 5.31
CA MET A 91 8.86 15.14 6.47
C MET A 91 8.76 13.97 7.43
N THR A 92 8.82 12.72 6.95
CA THR A 92 8.54 11.52 7.74
C THR A 92 9.79 10.71 8.08
N GLY A 93 10.85 10.81 7.27
CA GLY A 93 12.04 9.97 7.38
C GLY A 93 11.84 8.53 6.87
N ILE A 94 10.74 8.24 6.19
CA ILE A 94 10.54 6.95 5.52
C ILE A 94 11.29 6.93 4.19
N GLN A 95 11.34 5.76 3.57
CA GLN A 95 11.85 5.58 2.22
C GLN A 95 10.73 5.09 1.30
N ILE A 96 10.45 5.86 0.24
CA ILE A 96 9.57 5.41 -0.85
C ILE A 96 10.38 4.48 -1.75
N ILE A 97 9.88 3.28 -1.99
CA ILE A 97 10.53 2.26 -2.81
C ILE A 97 9.67 1.90 -4.01
N ASP A 98 10.31 1.35 -5.04
CA ASP A 98 9.63 0.92 -6.25
C ASP A 98 8.64 -0.22 -5.98
N ASP A 99 7.55 -0.24 -6.76
CA ASP A 99 6.64 -1.38 -6.78
C ASP A 99 7.38 -2.64 -7.29
N MET A 100 6.97 -3.82 -6.82
CA MET A 100 7.64 -5.10 -7.10
C MET A 100 9.09 -5.16 -6.56
N THR A 101 9.38 -4.46 -5.47
CA THR A 101 10.69 -4.54 -4.80
C THR A 101 10.94 -5.93 -4.23
N ILE A 102 12.17 -6.43 -4.39
CA ILE A 102 12.60 -7.72 -3.85
C ILE A 102 13.37 -7.51 -2.55
N ILE A 103 12.93 -8.21 -1.51
CA ILE A 103 13.58 -8.31 -0.21
C ILE A 103 14.10 -9.74 -0.07
N GLU A 104 15.36 -9.89 0.27
CA GLU A 104 15.97 -11.22 0.39
C GLU A 104 16.73 -11.35 1.71
N ASP A 105 16.48 -12.45 2.41
CA ASP A 105 17.35 -12.91 3.49
C ASP A 105 17.78 -14.35 3.23
N LYS A 106 18.48 -14.97 4.17
CA LYS A 106 18.98 -16.34 4.00
C LYS A 106 17.89 -17.43 3.99
N PHE A 107 16.64 -17.07 4.21
CA PHE A 107 15.52 -18.01 4.32
C PHE A 107 14.51 -17.87 3.17
N CYS A 108 14.33 -16.67 2.64
CA CYS A 108 13.23 -16.38 1.75
C CYS A 108 13.55 -15.18 0.83
N LYS A 109 13.19 -15.30 -0.44
CA LYS A 109 13.21 -14.24 -1.42
C LYS A 109 11.78 -13.74 -1.64
N ILE A 110 11.49 -12.56 -1.13
CA ILE A 110 10.17 -11.98 -1.05
C ILE A 110 10.05 -10.86 -2.07
N MET A 111 9.00 -10.84 -2.87
CA MET A 111 8.59 -9.65 -3.60
C MET A 111 7.46 -8.97 -2.85
N VAL A 112 7.54 -7.65 -2.72
CA VAL A 112 6.48 -6.81 -2.17
C VAL A 112 5.94 -5.90 -3.27
N SER A 113 4.63 -5.79 -3.35
CA SER A 113 3.93 -4.98 -4.35
C SER A 113 2.63 -4.45 -3.75
N HIS A 114 2.15 -3.29 -4.23
CA HIS A 114 0.78 -2.91 -3.90
C HIS A 114 -0.21 -3.97 -4.40
N GLY A 115 -0.03 -4.48 -5.60
CA GLY A 115 -0.85 -5.57 -6.14
C GLY A 115 -1.67 -5.21 -7.37
N ASP A 116 -1.95 -3.94 -7.59
CA ASP A 116 -2.73 -3.45 -8.72
C ASP A 116 -2.09 -3.73 -10.09
N VAL A 117 -0.78 -3.93 -10.13
CA VAL A 117 -0.04 -4.33 -11.33
C VAL A 117 -0.42 -5.73 -11.80
N PHE A 118 -0.87 -6.60 -10.90
CA PHE A 118 -1.28 -7.98 -11.21
C PHE A 118 -2.72 -8.07 -11.73
N CYS A 119 -3.54 -7.04 -11.58
CA CYS A 119 -4.90 -6.98 -12.11
C CYS A 119 -4.89 -6.64 -13.61
N THR A 120 -4.22 -7.48 -14.41
CA THR A 120 -4.00 -7.22 -15.84
C THR A 120 -5.25 -7.32 -16.69
N ASP A 121 -6.28 -8.02 -16.21
CA ASP A 121 -7.56 -8.19 -16.91
C ASP A 121 -8.44 -6.92 -16.83
N ASP A 122 -8.17 -6.02 -15.88
CA ASP A 122 -8.80 -4.69 -15.82
C ASP A 122 -8.06 -3.69 -16.72
N VAL A 123 -8.21 -3.87 -18.03
CA VAL A 123 -7.53 -3.06 -19.05
C VAL A 123 -7.87 -1.56 -18.91
N GLU A 124 -9.10 -1.23 -18.52
CA GLU A 124 -9.52 0.16 -18.31
C GLU A 124 -8.75 0.79 -17.17
N TYR A 125 -8.66 0.10 -16.05
CA TYR A 125 -7.88 0.54 -14.90
C TYR A 125 -6.39 0.68 -15.25
N GLN A 126 -5.79 -0.31 -15.91
CA GLN A 126 -4.37 -0.25 -16.29
C GLN A 126 -4.06 0.95 -17.21
N ASN A 127 -4.96 1.29 -18.13
CA ASN A 127 -4.81 2.47 -18.99
C ASN A 127 -4.96 3.77 -18.20
N LEU A 128 -5.92 3.84 -17.28
CA LEU A 128 -6.08 4.99 -16.40
C LEU A 128 -4.85 5.19 -15.51
N LYS A 129 -4.37 4.12 -14.86
CA LYS A 129 -3.15 4.13 -14.04
C LYS A 129 -1.96 4.69 -14.82
N LYS A 130 -1.75 4.20 -16.05
CA LYS A 130 -0.65 4.67 -16.91
C LYS A 130 -0.77 6.17 -17.21
N THR A 131 -1.98 6.67 -17.43
CA THR A 131 -2.22 8.10 -17.69
C THR A 131 -1.95 8.93 -16.44
N LEU A 132 -2.53 8.56 -15.30
CA LEU A 132 -2.39 9.30 -14.04
C LEU A 132 -0.96 9.32 -13.48
N ARG A 133 -0.17 8.30 -13.78
CA ARG A 133 1.23 8.21 -13.35
C ARG A 133 2.23 8.72 -14.39
N SER A 134 1.75 9.33 -15.49
CA SER A 134 2.66 10.01 -16.42
C SER A 134 3.18 11.31 -15.81
N GLU A 135 4.45 11.62 -16.06
CA GLU A 135 5.11 12.84 -15.56
C GLU A 135 4.32 14.10 -15.98
N GLU A 136 3.88 14.15 -17.24
CA GLU A 136 3.08 15.25 -17.76
C GLU A 136 1.77 15.46 -16.99
N TRP A 137 1.05 14.38 -16.69
CA TRP A 137 -0.18 14.48 -15.94
C TRP A 137 0.06 14.91 -14.49
N MET A 138 1.06 14.32 -13.82
CA MET A 138 1.40 14.65 -12.43
C MET A 138 1.82 16.11 -12.28
N GLU A 139 2.68 16.62 -13.16
CA GLU A 139 3.07 18.04 -13.16
C GLU A 139 1.86 18.97 -13.38
N SER A 140 1.02 18.65 -14.37
CA SER A 140 -0.20 19.41 -14.64
C SER A 140 -1.16 19.39 -13.44
N PHE A 141 -1.33 18.25 -12.79
CA PHE A 141 -2.20 18.10 -11.63
C PHE A 141 -1.66 18.89 -10.43
N LEU A 142 -0.39 18.74 -10.10
CA LEU A 142 0.25 19.44 -8.98
C LEU A 142 0.35 20.96 -9.18
N SER A 143 0.24 21.46 -10.41
CA SER A 143 0.17 22.91 -10.70
C SER A 143 -1.17 23.54 -10.34
N LYS A 144 -2.23 22.74 -10.09
CA LYS A 144 -3.57 23.21 -9.71
C LYS A 144 -3.61 23.63 -8.23
N SER A 145 -4.63 24.42 -7.88
CA SER A 145 -4.90 24.75 -6.49
C SER A 145 -5.25 23.50 -5.66
N ILE A 146 -5.04 23.56 -4.35
CA ILE A 146 -5.41 22.47 -3.42
C ILE A 146 -6.89 22.11 -3.56
N GLU A 147 -7.78 23.11 -3.67
CA GLU A 147 -9.21 22.93 -3.82
C GLU A 147 -9.58 22.16 -5.10
N GLU A 148 -9.00 22.53 -6.25
CA GLU A 148 -9.19 21.82 -7.52
C GLU A 148 -8.69 20.38 -7.47
N ARG A 149 -7.59 20.13 -6.75
CA ARG A 149 -7.03 18.79 -6.57
C ARG A 149 -7.92 17.92 -5.68
N ILE A 150 -8.49 18.48 -4.62
CA ILE A 150 -9.47 17.81 -3.75
C ILE A 150 -10.73 17.44 -4.55
N ASP A 151 -11.27 18.38 -5.31
CA ASP A 151 -12.47 18.16 -6.13
C ASP A 151 -12.23 17.04 -7.16
N PHE A 152 -11.08 17.04 -7.80
CA PHE A 152 -10.70 15.97 -8.73
C PHE A 152 -10.57 14.62 -8.05
N ALA A 153 -9.91 14.55 -6.88
CA ALA A 153 -9.77 13.30 -6.13
C ALA A 153 -11.14 12.72 -5.73
N ASN A 154 -12.06 13.58 -5.28
CA ASN A 154 -13.43 13.18 -4.94
C ASN A 154 -14.21 12.67 -6.16
N GLN A 155 -14.08 13.29 -7.33
CA GLN A 155 -14.69 12.84 -8.58
C GLN A 155 -14.15 11.49 -9.01
N LEU A 156 -12.82 11.31 -8.99
CA LEU A 156 -12.17 10.06 -9.36
C LEU A 156 -12.59 8.91 -8.44
N ARG A 157 -12.70 9.19 -7.12
CA ARG A 157 -13.18 8.23 -6.13
C ARG A 157 -14.61 7.78 -6.42
N SER A 158 -15.51 8.71 -6.72
CA SER A 158 -16.90 8.40 -7.04
C SER A 158 -17.01 7.55 -8.31
N GLN A 159 -16.27 7.88 -9.36
CA GLN A 159 -16.20 7.11 -10.59
C GLN A 159 -15.61 5.70 -10.39
N SER A 160 -14.57 5.59 -9.57
CA SER A 160 -13.95 4.30 -9.24
C SER A 160 -14.92 3.39 -8.49
N ALA A 161 -15.67 3.91 -7.52
CA ALA A 161 -16.68 3.15 -6.77
C ALA A 161 -17.81 2.66 -7.70
N GLU A 162 -18.28 3.49 -8.60
CA GLU A 162 -19.31 3.13 -9.60
C GLU A 162 -18.79 2.09 -10.59
N SER A 163 -17.56 2.25 -11.09
CA SER A 163 -16.92 1.28 -11.99
C SER A 163 -16.74 -0.07 -11.32
N SER A 164 -16.24 -0.10 -10.09
CA SER A 164 -16.02 -1.34 -9.34
C SER A 164 -17.33 -2.09 -9.06
N SER A 165 -18.42 -1.37 -8.78
CA SER A 165 -19.73 -2.00 -8.54
C SER A 165 -20.33 -2.68 -9.79
N ASN A 166 -19.88 -2.30 -10.98
CA ASN A 166 -20.35 -2.81 -12.26
C ASN A 166 -19.44 -3.89 -12.86
N LYS A 167 -18.22 -4.10 -12.31
CA LYS A 167 -17.27 -5.09 -12.82
C LYS A 167 -17.48 -6.45 -12.14
N ALA A 168 -17.22 -7.51 -12.90
CA ALA A 168 -17.19 -8.85 -12.33
C ALA A 168 -16.00 -8.99 -11.37
N GLU A 169 -16.20 -9.69 -10.27
CA GLU A 169 -15.18 -9.84 -9.20
C GLU A 169 -13.85 -10.41 -9.70
N ASN A 170 -13.89 -11.30 -10.69
CA ASN A 170 -12.69 -11.90 -11.26
C ASN A 170 -11.86 -10.93 -12.10
N ILE A 171 -12.44 -9.85 -12.64
CA ILE A 171 -11.70 -8.81 -13.38
C ILE A 171 -10.90 -7.93 -12.42
N MET A 172 -11.41 -7.75 -11.20
CA MET A 172 -10.78 -6.95 -10.16
C MET A 172 -9.76 -7.74 -9.32
N ASP A 173 -9.62 -9.05 -9.55
CA ASP A 173 -8.61 -9.87 -8.88
C ASP A 173 -7.32 -9.93 -9.72
N VAL A 174 -6.27 -10.46 -9.11
CA VAL A 174 -5.00 -10.67 -9.80
C VAL A 174 -5.15 -11.74 -10.89
N ASN A 175 -4.49 -11.54 -12.02
CA ASN A 175 -4.36 -12.56 -13.07
C ASN A 175 -3.35 -13.62 -12.60
N ALA A 176 -3.84 -14.86 -12.41
CA ALA A 176 -3.04 -15.95 -11.87
C ALA A 176 -1.83 -16.31 -12.74
N ASP A 177 -2.02 -16.34 -14.06
CA ASP A 177 -0.94 -16.68 -15.01
C ASP A 177 0.18 -15.63 -14.95
N TYR A 178 -0.17 -14.36 -14.83
CA TYR A 178 0.82 -13.28 -14.71
C TYR A 178 1.55 -13.32 -13.35
N VAL A 179 0.86 -13.67 -12.27
CA VAL A 179 1.48 -13.88 -10.95
C VAL A 179 2.50 -15.02 -11.03
N ASP A 180 2.13 -16.16 -11.62
CA ASP A 180 3.01 -17.32 -11.77
C ASP A 180 4.23 -17.00 -12.66
N GLU A 181 4.03 -16.24 -13.74
CA GLU A 181 5.13 -15.74 -14.59
C GLU A 181 6.13 -14.91 -13.79
N VAL A 182 5.62 -13.93 -13.00
CA VAL A 182 6.47 -13.02 -12.20
C VAL A 182 7.23 -13.79 -11.13
N ILE A 183 6.58 -14.70 -10.44
CA ILE A 183 7.20 -15.56 -9.42
C ILE A 183 8.30 -16.42 -10.03
N GLY A 184 8.02 -17.11 -11.15
CA GLY A 184 8.98 -17.97 -11.82
C GLY A 184 10.16 -17.21 -12.39
N LYS A 185 9.93 -16.05 -13.05
CA LYS A 185 10.98 -15.21 -13.64
C LYS A 185 11.97 -14.68 -12.61
N ASN A 186 11.48 -14.37 -11.40
CA ASN A 186 12.29 -13.81 -10.33
C ASN A 186 12.79 -14.86 -9.34
N ASN A 187 12.39 -16.13 -9.46
CA ASN A 187 12.66 -17.21 -8.51
C ASN A 187 12.28 -16.80 -7.08
N LEU A 188 11.03 -16.37 -6.89
CA LEU A 188 10.52 -15.94 -5.61
C LEU A 188 10.05 -17.15 -4.79
N ASP A 189 10.25 -17.07 -3.48
CA ASP A 189 9.63 -17.96 -2.51
C ASP A 189 8.27 -17.42 -2.04
N LEU A 190 8.12 -16.08 -2.04
CA LEU A 190 6.95 -15.41 -1.51
C LEU A 190 6.65 -14.12 -2.28
N LEU A 191 5.38 -13.91 -2.62
CA LEU A 191 4.82 -12.65 -3.07
C LEU A 191 3.88 -12.11 -2.00
N ILE A 192 4.08 -10.87 -1.54
CA ILE A 192 3.17 -10.18 -0.61
C ILE A 192 2.55 -8.98 -1.33
N HIS A 193 1.23 -8.86 -1.29
CA HIS A 193 0.53 -7.73 -1.89
C HIS A 193 -0.78 -7.39 -1.16
N GLY A 194 -1.33 -6.21 -1.44
CA GLY A 194 -2.63 -5.70 -1.01
C GLY A 194 -3.62 -5.56 -2.15
N HIS A 195 -4.25 -4.40 -2.27
CA HIS A 195 -5.12 -3.91 -3.34
C HIS A 195 -6.44 -4.67 -3.52
N THR A 196 -6.43 -6.00 -3.55
CA THR A 196 -7.65 -6.79 -3.79
C THR A 196 -8.53 -6.94 -2.56
N HIS A 197 -8.04 -6.58 -1.38
CA HIS A 197 -8.73 -6.67 -0.08
C HIS A 197 -9.23 -8.09 0.25
N ARG A 198 -8.55 -9.14 -0.23
CA ARG A 198 -8.94 -10.56 -0.05
C ARG A 198 -7.90 -11.30 0.77
N PRO A 199 -7.83 -11.07 2.08
CA PRO A 199 -6.75 -11.59 2.92
C PRO A 199 -6.70 -13.11 2.91
N ALA A 200 -5.59 -13.66 2.44
CA ALA A 200 -5.35 -15.09 2.37
C ALA A 200 -3.86 -15.40 2.11
N ILE A 201 -3.43 -16.60 2.43
CA ILE A 201 -2.16 -17.16 1.98
C ILE A 201 -2.50 -18.30 1.01
N HIS A 202 -2.00 -18.19 -0.22
CA HIS A 202 -2.17 -19.17 -1.29
C HIS A 202 -0.87 -19.91 -1.53
N GLU A 203 -0.87 -21.22 -1.43
CA GLU A 203 0.22 -22.07 -1.88
C GLU A 203 0.07 -22.29 -3.38
N LEU A 204 1.16 -22.02 -4.13
CA LEU A 204 1.18 -22.14 -5.59
C LEU A 204 1.81 -23.46 -6.02
N ASP A 205 1.49 -23.93 -7.23
CA ASP A 205 2.02 -25.18 -7.77
C ASP A 205 3.55 -25.17 -7.91
N SER A 206 4.15 -23.98 -8.02
CA SER A 206 5.61 -23.79 -8.02
C SER A 206 6.29 -24.09 -6.69
N GLY A 207 5.52 -24.20 -5.58
CA GLY A 207 6.02 -24.29 -4.22
C GLY A 207 6.26 -22.92 -3.56
N ALA A 208 6.09 -21.81 -4.30
CA ALA A 208 6.06 -20.47 -3.73
C ALA A 208 4.72 -20.17 -3.08
N SER A 209 4.66 -19.12 -2.24
CA SER A 209 3.43 -18.65 -1.62
C SER A 209 3.07 -17.25 -2.11
N ARG A 210 1.78 -16.95 -2.18
CA ARG A 210 1.23 -15.61 -2.38
C ARG A 210 0.41 -15.22 -1.16
N ALA A 211 0.83 -14.20 -0.44
CA ALA A 211 0.14 -13.67 0.72
C ALA A 211 -0.53 -12.34 0.39
N VAL A 212 -1.81 -12.23 0.65
CA VAL A 212 -2.65 -11.06 0.37
C VAL A 212 -3.06 -10.41 1.67
N LEU A 213 -2.83 -9.10 1.78
CA LEU A 213 -3.31 -8.28 2.88
C LEU A 213 -4.78 -7.90 2.67
N GLY A 214 -5.53 -7.77 3.76
CA GLY A 214 -6.86 -7.16 3.77
C GLY A 214 -6.78 -5.66 4.00
N SER A 215 -7.86 -4.95 3.63
CA SER A 215 -8.04 -3.53 3.95
C SER A 215 -8.32 -3.31 5.44
N TRP A 216 -8.06 -2.07 5.89
CA TRP A 216 -8.38 -1.65 7.25
C TRP A 216 -9.78 -1.03 7.29
N GLU A 217 -10.80 -1.87 7.24
CA GLU A 217 -12.21 -1.47 7.20
C GLU A 217 -13.10 -2.42 8.01
N ASN A 218 -14.36 -2.11 8.15
CA ASN A 218 -15.35 -2.95 8.85
C ASN A 218 -14.94 -3.32 10.29
N ASN A 219 -14.24 -2.42 11.00
CA ASN A 219 -13.65 -2.61 12.33
C ASN A 219 -12.55 -3.69 12.41
N GLU A 220 -11.92 -4.01 11.31
CA GLU A 220 -10.86 -4.99 11.22
C GLU A 220 -9.66 -4.42 10.44
N GLY A 221 -8.46 -4.58 10.96
CA GLY A 221 -7.20 -4.28 10.29
C GLY A 221 -6.40 -5.57 10.06
N TRP A 222 -5.48 -5.53 9.09
CA TRP A 222 -4.69 -6.69 8.70
C TRP A 222 -3.19 -6.38 8.73
N ILE A 223 -2.40 -7.37 9.12
CA ILE A 223 -0.94 -7.32 9.14
C ILE A 223 -0.36 -8.68 8.75
N ILE A 224 0.72 -8.67 7.99
CA ILE A 224 1.58 -9.85 7.83
C ILE A 224 2.84 -9.61 8.64
N GLU A 225 3.17 -10.55 9.52
CA GLU A 225 4.44 -10.58 10.25
C GLU A 225 5.36 -11.63 9.63
N TYR A 226 6.57 -11.24 9.25
CA TYR A 226 7.60 -12.14 8.73
C TYR A 226 8.73 -12.30 9.73
N LYS A 227 9.13 -13.55 9.94
CA LYS A 227 10.30 -13.87 10.76
C LYS A 227 10.98 -15.14 10.28
N GLN A 228 12.21 -15.04 9.80
CA GLN A 228 13.06 -16.20 9.46
C GLN A 228 12.39 -17.22 8.53
N GLY A 229 11.79 -16.77 7.46
CA GLY A 229 11.09 -17.61 6.46
C GLY A 229 9.64 -17.92 6.78
N ASN A 230 9.16 -17.60 7.98
CA ASN A 230 7.77 -17.83 8.36
C ASN A 230 6.96 -16.54 8.21
N ILE A 231 5.75 -16.65 7.69
CA ILE A 231 4.77 -15.57 7.62
C ILE A 231 3.55 -15.90 8.46
N ASP A 232 2.97 -14.88 9.05
CA ASP A 232 1.76 -14.98 9.87
C ASP A 232 0.82 -13.83 9.49
N LEU A 233 -0.28 -14.16 8.80
CA LEU A 233 -1.32 -13.22 8.41
C LEU A 233 -2.34 -13.13 9.55
N LYS A 234 -2.51 -11.93 10.10
CA LYS A 234 -3.37 -11.67 11.27
C LYS A 234 -4.34 -10.56 10.99
N SER A 235 -5.56 -10.72 11.51
CA SER A 235 -6.47 -9.60 11.70
C SER A 235 -6.46 -9.11 13.16
N PHE A 236 -6.85 -7.87 13.35
CA PHE A 236 -7.01 -7.24 14.67
C PHE A 236 -8.12 -6.18 14.62
N PRO A 237 -8.77 -5.87 15.76
CA PRO A 237 -9.82 -4.86 15.80
C PRO A 237 -9.27 -3.44 15.59
N LEU A 238 -10.03 -2.61 14.86
CA LEU A 238 -9.77 -1.18 14.66
C LEU A 238 -10.39 -0.32 15.77
#